data_9fa6a13d33384d9778ed9d845ddaaf9e
#
_entry.id   9fa6a13d33384d9778ed9d845ddaaf9e
#
_cell.length_a   1.000
_cell.length_b   1.000
_cell.length_c   1.000
_cell.angle_alpha   90.00
_cell.angle_beta   90.00
_cell.angle_gamma   90.00
#
_symmetry.space_group_name_H-M   'P 1'
#
loop_
_entity.id
_entity.type
_entity.pdbx_description
1 polymer ?
#
loop_
_entity_poly.entity_id
_entity_poly.type
_entity_poly.pdbx_seq_one_letter_code
_entity_poly.pdbx_strand_id
1 'polypeptide(L)'
;MSERPRIFRDYLGEAPVISTDTRRVSCFFTGHRDFAPDDASSALLSETVDSLIRLGVTHFYAGGARGFDTFAEITVLNRRLKNPSLTLTLALPFDGYRHVYDRIMKARFEAITGICDEIVYLRPAYSPDCYQARNIYMADRSAYCVSWQTRPGGGTANAVNYARRAEVRIIELAKAAGSVPDQG
;
A
#
# COMPACT_ATOMS: atom_id res chain seq x y z
N MET A 1 21.15 2.63 -13.26
CA MET A 1 21.49 2.43 -11.84
C MET A 1 20.25 2.87 -11.07
N SER A 2 19.60 1.97 -10.32
CA SER A 2 18.46 2.37 -9.47
C SER A 2 19.01 3.29 -8.39
N GLU A 3 18.54 4.53 -8.33
CA GLU A 3 18.82 5.40 -7.19
C GLU A 3 18.31 4.74 -5.92
N ARG A 4 19.04 4.90 -4.82
CA ARG A 4 18.56 4.41 -3.52
C ARG A 4 17.28 5.14 -3.14
N PRO A 5 16.29 4.49 -2.47
CA PRO A 5 15.07 5.15 -2.07
C PRO A 5 15.36 6.37 -1.19
N ARG A 6 14.57 7.42 -1.37
CA ARG A 6 14.60 8.58 -0.47
C ARG A 6 13.97 8.17 0.87
N ILE A 7 14.60 8.50 1.97
CA ILE A 7 14.14 8.15 3.32
C ILE A 7 13.75 9.41 4.06
N PHE A 8 12.54 9.40 4.63
CA PHE A 8 11.97 10.50 5.40
C PHE A 8 11.51 10.01 6.77
N ARG A 9 11.61 10.86 7.77
CA ARG A 9 11.07 10.66 9.12
C ARG A 9 9.97 11.68 9.37
N ASP A 10 8.71 11.26 9.20
CA ASP A 10 7.55 12.15 9.34
C ASP A 10 7.48 12.75 10.75
N TYR A 11 7.86 11.99 11.77
CA TYR A 11 7.94 12.46 13.16
C TYR A 11 8.99 13.57 13.40
N LEU A 12 9.88 13.83 12.44
CA LEU A 12 10.82 14.97 12.42
C LEU A 12 10.37 16.08 11.45
N GLY A 13 9.21 15.93 10.79
CA GLY A 13 8.73 16.86 9.79
C GLY A 13 9.49 16.79 8.45
N GLU A 14 10.19 15.69 8.17
CA GLU A 14 10.97 15.52 6.93
C GLU A 14 10.09 15.11 5.74
N ALA A 15 8.94 14.46 6.00
CA ALA A 15 8.07 13.99 4.92
C ALA A 15 7.49 15.16 4.12
N PRO A 16 7.49 15.11 2.79
CA PRO A 16 7.00 16.18 1.96
C PRO A 16 5.50 16.41 2.18
N VAL A 17 5.11 17.68 2.23
CA VAL A 17 3.70 18.06 2.13
C VAL A 17 3.24 17.83 0.70
N ILE A 18 2.16 17.09 0.52
CA ILE A 18 1.60 16.86 -0.81
C ILE A 18 0.54 17.91 -1.17
N SER A 19 0.49 18.26 -2.44
CA SER A 19 -0.57 19.10 -2.98
C SER A 19 -1.88 18.33 -3.16
N THR A 20 -2.99 19.05 -3.30
CA THR A 20 -4.28 18.46 -3.67
C THR A 20 -4.19 17.70 -5.00
N ASP A 21 -3.41 18.20 -5.96
CA ASP A 21 -3.24 17.55 -7.26
C ASP A 21 -2.46 16.22 -7.13
N THR A 22 -1.41 16.17 -6.30
CA THR A 22 -0.71 14.92 -5.99
C THR A 22 -1.65 13.92 -5.31
N ARG A 23 -2.47 14.36 -4.36
CA ARG A 23 -3.47 13.50 -3.71
C ARG A 23 -4.44 12.88 -4.72
N ARG A 24 -4.91 13.64 -5.71
CA ARG A 24 -5.86 13.19 -6.75
C ARG A 24 -5.32 12.03 -7.60
N VAL A 25 -4.02 11.99 -7.80
CA VAL A 25 -3.33 10.95 -8.60
C VAL A 25 -2.64 9.90 -7.73
N SER A 26 -3.09 9.76 -6.48
CA SER A 26 -2.51 8.82 -5.51
C SER A 26 -3.50 7.77 -5.06
N CYS A 27 -2.97 6.55 -4.81
CA CYS A 27 -3.70 5.40 -4.30
C CYS A 27 -2.92 4.74 -3.17
N PHE A 28 -3.60 4.24 -2.14
CA PHE A 28 -2.96 3.38 -1.17
C PHE A 28 -3.58 1.99 -1.11
N PHE A 29 -2.80 1.03 -0.61
CA PHE A 29 -3.22 -0.35 -0.42
C PHE A 29 -3.41 -0.67 1.06
N THR A 30 -4.38 -1.54 1.35
CA THR A 30 -4.56 -2.12 2.68
C THR A 30 -5.23 -3.48 2.58
N GLY A 31 -4.74 -4.46 3.32
CA GLY A 31 -5.33 -5.79 3.29
C GLY A 31 -4.83 -6.69 4.41
N HIS A 32 -5.39 -7.89 4.45
CA HIS A 32 -5.05 -8.86 5.47
C HIS A 32 -3.63 -9.41 5.29
N ARG A 33 -2.96 -9.63 6.42
CA ARG A 33 -1.58 -10.17 6.47
C ARG A 33 -1.49 -11.66 6.10
N ASP A 34 -2.59 -12.37 6.19
CA ASP A 34 -2.75 -13.77 5.81
C ASP A 34 -3.32 -13.95 4.39
N PHE A 35 -3.37 -12.87 3.61
CA PHE A 35 -3.71 -12.95 2.20
C PHE A 35 -2.71 -13.85 1.47
N ALA A 36 -3.25 -14.88 0.80
CA ALA A 36 -2.52 -15.76 -0.11
C ALA A 36 -3.08 -15.55 -1.51
N PRO A 37 -2.28 -15.05 -2.47
CA PRO A 37 -2.76 -14.80 -3.82
C PRO A 37 -3.04 -16.12 -4.53
N ASP A 38 -4.14 -16.14 -5.28
CA ASP A 38 -4.46 -17.11 -6.33
C ASP A 38 -4.52 -16.40 -7.69
N ASP A 39 -4.78 -17.14 -8.75
CA ASP A 39 -4.81 -16.59 -10.12
C ASP A 39 -5.90 -15.52 -10.24
N ALA A 40 -7.07 -15.75 -9.65
CA ALA A 40 -8.20 -14.82 -9.73
C ALA A 40 -7.92 -13.50 -8.98
N SER A 41 -7.46 -13.55 -7.73
CA SER A 41 -7.10 -12.37 -6.96
C SER A 41 -5.91 -11.63 -7.54
N SER A 42 -4.96 -12.36 -8.14
CA SER A 42 -3.80 -11.80 -8.85
C SER A 42 -4.22 -11.03 -10.10
N ALA A 43 -5.10 -11.60 -10.91
CA ALA A 43 -5.67 -10.95 -12.11
C ALA A 43 -6.46 -9.70 -11.70
N LEU A 44 -7.35 -9.82 -10.70
CA LEU A 44 -8.20 -8.73 -10.24
C LEU A 44 -7.39 -7.53 -9.71
N LEU A 45 -6.35 -7.77 -8.91
CA LEU A 45 -5.48 -6.69 -8.46
C LEU A 45 -4.71 -6.05 -9.62
N SER A 46 -4.19 -6.87 -10.54
CA SER A 46 -3.48 -6.40 -11.73
C SER A 46 -4.36 -5.49 -12.59
N GLU A 47 -5.57 -5.92 -12.90
CA GLU A 47 -6.56 -5.14 -13.68
C GLU A 47 -6.97 -3.85 -12.96
N THR A 48 -7.11 -3.91 -11.63
CA THR A 48 -7.44 -2.73 -10.83
C THR A 48 -6.31 -1.70 -10.86
N VAL A 49 -5.07 -2.12 -10.69
CA VAL A 49 -3.90 -1.23 -10.78
C VAL A 49 -3.80 -0.64 -12.18
N ASP A 50 -3.96 -1.44 -13.24
CA ASP A 50 -3.94 -0.96 -14.63
C ASP A 50 -5.06 0.05 -14.90
N SER A 51 -6.24 -0.16 -14.33
CA SER A 51 -7.37 0.78 -14.44
C SER A 51 -7.09 2.11 -13.73
N LEU A 52 -6.50 2.06 -12.53
CA LEU A 52 -6.09 3.27 -11.81
C LEU A 52 -5.01 4.05 -12.58
N ILE A 53 -4.04 3.37 -13.18
CA ILE A 53 -3.03 4.00 -14.03
C ILE A 53 -3.67 4.69 -15.24
N ARG A 54 -4.65 4.06 -15.89
CA ARG A 54 -5.42 4.68 -16.99
C ARG A 54 -6.23 5.91 -16.53
N LEU A 55 -6.65 5.96 -15.26
CA LEU A 55 -7.30 7.12 -14.65
C LEU A 55 -6.30 8.21 -14.21
N GLY A 56 -5.01 8.05 -14.47
CA GLY A 56 -3.98 9.02 -14.15
C GLY A 56 -3.31 8.84 -12.79
N VAL A 57 -3.59 7.75 -12.07
CA VAL A 57 -2.88 7.47 -10.81
C VAL A 57 -1.42 7.12 -11.11
N THR A 58 -0.51 7.84 -10.48
CA THR A 58 0.93 7.68 -10.62
C THR A 58 1.65 7.42 -9.31
N HIS A 59 1.03 7.76 -8.18
CA HIS A 59 1.63 7.61 -6.85
C HIS A 59 0.92 6.51 -6.07
N PHE A 60 1.67 5.53 -5.59
CA PHE A 60 1.15 4.42 -4.81
C PHE A 60 1.81 4.37 -3.44
N TYR A 61 0.98 4.18 -2.40
CA TYR A 61 1.42 4.02 -1.02
C TYR A 61 1.10 2.62 -0.51
N ALA A 62 2.04 2.00 0.19
CA ALA A 62 1.84 0.72 0.86
C ALA A 62 2.46 0.73 2.26
N GLY A 63 1.97 -0.14 3.13
CA GLY A 63 2.36 -0.16 4.52
C GLY A 63 3.55 -1.07 4.84
N GLY A 64 4.15 -1.72 3.85
CA GLY A 64 5.25 -2.66 4.05
C GLY A 64 4.84 -3.91 4.85
N ALA A 65 3.55 -4.23 4.95
CA ALA A 65 3.07 -5.39 5.67
C ALA A 65 3.15 -6.66 4.80
N ARG A 66 3.25 -7.83 5.44
CA ARG A 66 3.13 -9.10 4.71
C ARG A 66 1.71 -9.27 4.14
N GLY A 67 1.55 -10.22 3.21
CA GLY A 67 0.27 -10.55 2.61
C GLY A 67 -0.12 -9.58 1.51
N PHE A 68 -1.30 -8.96 1.60
CA PHE A 68 -1.84 -8.14 0.52
C PHE A 68 -0.94 -6.94 0.16
N ASP A 69 -0.38 -6.24 1.15
CA ASP A 69 0.51 -5.08 0.90
C ASP A 69 1.71 -5.50 0.04
N THR A 70 2.43 -6.57 0.44
CA THR A 70 3.58 -7.09 -0.32
C THR A 70 3.21 -7.43 -1.76
N PHE A 71 2.03 -8.03 -1.96
CA PHE A 71 1.58 -8.41 -3.29
C PHE A 71 1.24 -7.19 -4.15
N ALA A 72 0.61 -6.18 -3.57
CA ALA A 72 0.32 -4.90 -4.21
C ALA A 72 1.60 -4.13 -4.57
N GLU A 73 2.58 -4.10 -3.67
CA GLU A 73 3.89 -3.51 -3.89
C GLU A 73 4.60 -4.11 -5.11
N ILE A 74 4.65 -5.45 -5.18
CA ILE A 74 5.24 -6.17 -6.33
C ILE A 74 4.48 -5.84 -7.62
N THR A 75 3.15 -5.76 -7.57
CA THR A 75 2.32 -5.42 -8.74
C THR A 75 2.65 -4.03 -9.27
N VAL A 76 2.77 -3.02 -8.42
CA VAL A 76 3.16 -1.66 -8.81
C VAL A 76 4.57 -1.63 -9.37
N LEU A 77 5.53 -2.26 -8.70
CA LEU A 77 6.92 -2.31 -9.15
C LEU A 77 7.07 -2.97 -10.53
N ASN A 78 6.30 -4.02 -10.81
CA ASN A 78 6.26 -4.64 -12.14
C ASN A 78 5.70 -3.67 -13.22
N ARG A 79 4.69 -2.85 -12.89
CA ARG A 79 4.16 -1.83 -13.82
C ARG A 79 5.16 -0.69 -14.03
N ARG A 80 5.90 -0.31 -12.98
CA ARG A 80 6.94 0.72 -13.08
C ARG A 80 8.05 0.37 -14.08
N LEU A 81 8.37 -0.91 -14.29
CA LEU A 81 9.34 -1.33 -15.31
C LEU A 81 8.95 -0.87 -16.72
N LYS A 82 7.64 -0.73 -17.00
CA LYS A 82 7.11 -0.28 -18.30
C LYS A 82 6.65 1.19 -18.27
N ASN A 83 6.40 1.73 -17.10
CA ASN A 83 5.97 3.11 -16.90
C ASN A 83 6.78 3.76 -15.76
N PRO A 84 7.95 4.34 -16.06
CA PRO A 84 8.83 4.94 -15.04
C PRO A 84 8.25 6.15 -14.29
N SER A 85 7.11 6.68 -14.72
CA SER A 85 6.42 7.76 -13.99
C SER A 85 5.69 7.27 -12.73
N LEU A 86 5.52 5.97 -12.56
CA LEU A 86 4.92 5.40 -11.37
C LEU A 86 5.89 5.42 -10.20
N THR A 87 5.39 5.80 -9.04
CA THR A 87 6.17 5.81 -7.79
C THR A 87 5.53 4.94 -6.73
N LEU A 88 6.35 4.27 -5.93
CA LEU A 88 5.94 3.51 -4.76
C LEU A 88 6.60 4.09 -3.51
N THR A 89 5.79 4.59 -2.59
CA THR A 89 6.20 5.02 -1.26
C THR A 89 5.80 3.97 -0.23
N LEU A 90 6.75 3.49 0.56
CA LEU A 90 6.49 2.65 1.73
C LEU A 90 6.30 3.53 2.96
N ALA A 91 5.10 3.57 3.51
CA ALA A 91 4.81 4.19 4.79
C ALA A 91 5.00 3.15 5.90
N LEU A 92 6.10 3.24 6.62
CA LEU A 92 6.46 2.27 7.66
C LEU A 92 6.08 2.79 9.04
N PRO A 93 5.54 1.93 9.93
CA PRO A 93 4.97 2.39 11.19
C PRO A 93 5.99 3.04 12.12
N PHE A 94 7.25 2.57 12.10
CA PHE A 94 8.33 3.12 12.93
C PHE A 94 9.71 2.84 12.34
N ASP A 95 10.70 3.63 12.73
CA ASP A 95 12.09 3.46 12.30
C ASP A 95 12.64 2.11 12.77
N GLY A 96 13.32 1.39 11.90
CA GLY A 96 13.77 0.03 12.14
C GLY A 96 12.70 -1.06 11.99
N TYR A 97 11.49 -0.71 11.50
CA TYR A 97 10.48 -1.73 11.16
C TYR A 97 11.02 -2.73 10.14
N ARG A 98 10.85 -4.01 10.44
CA ARG A 98 11.28 -5.11 9.57
C ARG A 98 10.47 -6.38 9.87
N HIS A 99 10.40 -7.29 8.92
CA HIS A 99 9.82 -8.62 9.15
C HIS A 99 10.86 -9.54 9.81
N VAL A 100 10.62 -9.91 11.06
CA VAL A 100 11.54 -10.77 11.84
C VAL A 100 11.11 -12.23 11.89
N TYR A 101 9.86 -12.54 11.46
CA TYR A 101 9.23 -13.84 11.74
C TYR A 101 9.34 -14.85 10.59
N ASP A 102 9.69 -14.42 9.39
CA ASP A 102 9.72 -15.28 8.20
C ASP A 102 10.87 -14.84 7.28
N ARG A 103 11.76 -15.79 7.00
CA ARG A 103 12.95 -15.55 6.16
C ARG A 103 12.58 -15.09 4.74
N ILE A 104 11.52 -15.67 4.15
CA ILE A 104 11.10 -15.35 2.79
C ILE A 104 10.50 -13.94 2.77
N MET A 105 9.64 -13.64 3.73
CA MET A 105 9.02 -12.30 3.84
C MET A 105 10.05 -11.23 4.16
N LYS A 106 11.05 -11.54 4.99
CA LYS A 106 12.18 -10.66 5.25
C LYS A 106 12.93 -10.33 3.96
N ALA A 107 13.31 -11.34 3.17
CA ALA A 107 14.03 -11.14 1.91
C ALA A 107 13.20 -10.32 0.89
N ARG A 108 11.89 -10.56 0.79
CA ARG A 108 10.99 -9.77 -0.05
C ARG A 108 10.91 -8.32 0.40
N PHE A 109 10.74 -8.07 1.69
CA PHE A 109 10.72 -6.74 2.26
C PHE A 109 12.02 -5.98 1.99
N GLU A 110 13.18 -6.62 2.21
CA GLU A 110 14.50 -6.05 1.92
C GLU A 110 14.67 -5.74 0.42
N ALA A 111 14.20 -6.61 -0.46
CA ALA A 111 14.22 -6.37 -1.89
C ALA A 111 13.35 -5.16 -2.28
N ILE A 112 12.11 -5.08 -1.78
CA ILE A 112 11.18 -3.98 -2.07
C ILE A 112 11.71 -2.66 -1.51
N THR A 113 12.19 -2.64 -0.27
CA THR A 113 12.79 -1.44 0.34
C THR A 113 14.07 -0.98 -0.36
N GLY A 114 14.74 -1.88 -1.08
CA GLY A 114 15.92 -1.53 -1.89
C GLY A 114 15.60 -0.86 -3.23
N ILE A 115 14.36 -0.98 -3.71
CA ILE A 115 13.97 -0.52 -5.06
C ILE A 115 12.72 0.37 -5.08
N CYS A 116 12.00 0.57 -3.98
CA CYS A 116 10.92 1.57 -3.91
C CYS A 116 11.48 2.99 -4.08
N ASP A 117 10.62 3.97 -4.30
CA ASP A 117 11.06 5.34 -4.54
C ASP A 117 11.26 6.11 -3.23
N GLU A 118 10.40 5.84 -2.24
CA GLU A 118 10.45 6.51 -0.95
C GLU A 118 10.13 5.55 0.20
N ILE A 119 10.76 5.81 1.35
CA ILE A 119 10.44 5.18 2.63
C ILE A 119 10.14 6.29 3.62
N VAL A 120 8.98 6.22 4.28
CA VAL A 120 8.57 7.19 5.28
C VAL A 120 8.32 6.48 6.61
N TYR A 121 9.06 6.83 7.64
CA TYR A 121 8.88 6.32 8.99
C TYR A 121 7.96 7.25 9.79
N LEU A 122 6.88 6.72 10.37
CA LEU A 122 5.84 7.51 11.06
C LEU A 122 6.15 7.76 12.54
N ARG A 123 6.95 6.89 13.17
CA ARG A 123 7.34 7.01 14.58
C ARG A 123 8.82 6.66 14.75
N PRO A 124 9.48 7.18 15.79
CA PRO A 124 10.90 6.84 16.05
C PRO A 124 11.09 5.39 16.49
N ALA A 125 10.09 4.79 17.14
CA ALA A 125 10.09 3.42 17.61
C ALA A 125 8.65 2.87 17.64
N TYR A 126 8.52 1.58 17.96
CA TYR A 126 7.20 0.98 18.17
C TYR A 126 6.42 1.75 19.25
N SER A 127 5.17 2.06 18.95
CA SER A 127 4.18 2.62 19.85
C SER A 127 2.80 2.02 19.53
N PRO A 128 1.85 1.98 20.50
CA PRO A 128 0.52 1.40 20.26
C PRO A 128 -0.23 2.02 19.09
N ASP A 129 0.04 3.28 18.76
CA ASP A 129 -0.60 4.06 17.69
C ASP A 129 0.13 4.01 16.35
N CYS A 130 1.34 3.42 16.28
CA CYS A 130 2.20 3.51 15.08
C CYS A 130 1.54 2.96 13.80
N TYR A 131 0.75 1.90 13.91
CA TYR A 131 0.02 1.34 12.77
C TYR A 131 -1.15 2.22 12.34
N GLN A 132 -1.82 2.86 13.29
CA GLN A 132 -2.89 3.81 12.99
C GLN A 132 -2.34 5.09 12.36
N ALA A 133 -1.21 5.60 12.85
CA ALA A 133 -0.52 6.74 12.26
C ALA A 133 -0.15 6.47 10.79
N ARG A 134 0.37 5.27 10.50
CA ARG A 134 0.65 4.85 9.12
C ARG A 134 -0.61 4.85 8.24
N ASN A 135 -1.71 4.27 8.72
CA ASN A 135 -2.95 4.22 7.97
C ASN A 135 -3.50 5.61 7.66
N ILE A 136 -3.46 6.52 8.63
CA ILE A 136 -3.84 7.93 8.47
C ILE A 136 -2.95 8.61 7.43
N TYR A 137 -1.63 8.45 7.53
CA TYR A 137 -0.67 9.03 6.61
C TYR A 137 -0.98 8.66 5.15
N MET A 138 -1.23 7.37 4.88
CA MET A 138 -1.54 6.89 3.53
C MET A 138 -2.90 7.40 3.03
N ALA A 139 -3.93 7.37 3.89
CA ALA A 139 -5.28 7.79 3.51
C ALA A 139 -5.36 9.30 3.23
N ASP A 140 -4.71 10.14 4.04
CA ASP A 140 -4.71 11.59 3.85
C ASP A 140 -4.01 12.00 2.54
N ARG A 141 -3.11 11.17 2.04
CA ARG A 141 -2.34 11.41 0.82
C ARG A 141 -2.91 10.76 -0.43
N SER A 142 -4.06 10.10 -0.33
CA SER A 142 -4.62 9.33 -1.44
C SER A 142 -6.06 9.71 -1.76
N ALA A 143 -6.42 9.71 -3.05
CA ALA A 143 -7.80 9.79 -3.50
C ALA A 143 -8.45 8.42 -3.64
N TYR A 144 -7.63 7.36 -3.76
CA TYR A 144 -8.07 5.99 -3.93
C TYR A 144 -7.49 5.08 -2.86
N CYS A 145 -8.25 4.04 -2.50
CA CYS A 145 -7.83 2.94 -1.65
C CYS A 145 -8.21 1.62 -2.32
N VAL A 146 -7.25 0.74 -2.54
CA VAL A 146 -7.51 -0.65 -2.94
C VAL A 146 -7.40 -1.52 -1.71
N SER A 147 -8.48 -2.21 -1.36
CA SER A 147 -8.55 -3.00 -0.13
C SER A 147 -8.86 -4.48 -0.38
N TRP A 148 -8.22 -5.33 0.41
CA TRP A 148 -8.59 -6.75 0.54
C TRP A 148 -9.03 -7.03 1.97
N GLN A 149 -10.35 -6.92 2.20
CA GLN A 149 -10.96 -7.12 3.51
C GLN A 149 -12.04 -8.22 3.43
N THR A 150 -11.77 -9.37 4.03
CA THR A 150 -12.69 -10.53 4.06
C THR A 150 -13.42 -10.69 5.40
N ARG A 151 -12.99 -9.99 6.44
CA ARG A 151 -13.55 -10.06 7.79
C ARG A 151 -13.65 -8.68 8.45
N PRO A 152 -14.60 -8.48 9.35
CA PRO A 152 -14.71 -7.24 10.12
C PRO A 152 -13.57 -7.12 11.14
N GLY A 153 -13.20 -5.89 11.49
CA GLY A 153 -12.21 -5.59 12.53
C GLY A 153 -10.74 -5.68 12.08
N GLY A 154 -9.85 -5.34 13.00
CA GLY A 154 -8.41 -5.33 12.79
C GLY A 154 -7.87 -4.12 12.00
N GLY A 155 -6.59 -4.17 11.67
CA GLY A 155 -5.88 -3.06 11.05
C GLY A 155 -6.42 -2.66 9.69
N THR A 156 -6.82 -3.64 8.85
CA THR A 156 -7.42 -3.39 7.53
C THR A 156 -8.76 -2.66 7.66
N ALA A 157 -9.64 -3.12 8.56
CA ALA A 157 -10.92 -2.47 8.80
C ALA A 157 -10.74 -1.03 9.33
N ASN A 158 -9.77 -0.81 10.21
CA ASN A 158 -9.45 0.53 10.73
C ASN A 158 -8.97 1.46 9.60
N ALA A 159 -8.12 0.98 8.70
CA ALA A 159 -7.65 1.73 7.54
C ALA A 159 -8.81 2.09 6.59
N VAL A 160 -9.66 1.11 6.23
CA VAL A 160 -10.84 1.31 5.37
C VAL A 160 -11.84 2.27 6.01
N ASN A 161 -12.11 2.15 7.31
CA ASN A 161 -13.02 3.05 8.01
C ASN A 161 -12.49 4.48 8.09
N TYR A 162 -11.19 4.66 8.28
CA TYR A 162 -10.58 5.98 8.22
C TYR A 162 -10.64 6.55 6.80
N ALA A 163 -10.27 5.77 5.78
CA ALA A 163 -10.35 6.17 4.38
C ALA A 163 -11.76 6.64 3.99
N ARG A 164 -12.80 5.94 4.46
CA ARG A 164 -14.20 6.31 4.22
C ARG A 164 -14.55 7.67 4.82
N ARG A 165 -14.08 7.96 6.04
CA ARG A 165 -14.27 9.28 6.67
C ARG A 165 -13.45 10.40 6.02
N ALA A 166 -12.31 10.06 5.43
CA ALA A 166 -11.45 10.98 4.68
C ALA A 166 -11.86 11.14 3.21
N GLU A 167 -13.05 10.63 2.84
CA GLU A 167 -13.64 10.71 1.49
C GLU A 167 -12.75 10.10 0.40
N VAL A 168 -11.97 9.08 0.77
CA VAL A 168 -11.17 8.29 -0.18
C VAL A 168 -12.07 7.30 -0.91
N ARG A 169 -11.96 7.21 -2.22
CA ARG A 169 -12.69 6.23 -3.03
C ARG A 169 -12.13 4.83 -2.81
N ILE A 170 -12.95 3.94 -2.23
CA ILE A 170 -12.54 2.59 -1.86
C ILE A 170 -12.94 1.59 -2.94
N ILE A 171 -11.99 0.75 -3.36
CA ILE A 171 -12.16 -0.39 -4.26
C ILE A 171 -11.96 -1.65 -3.44
N GLU A 172 -13.05 -2.36 -3.13
CA GLU A 172 -13.06 -3.54 -2.26
C GLU A 172 -12.91 -4.81 -3.09
N LEU A 173 -11.69 -5.31 -3.29
CA LEU A 173 -11.42 -6.45 -4.16
C LEU A 173 -11.99 -7.78 -3.64
N ALA A 174 -11.98 -8.01 -2.33
CA ALA A 174 -12.51 -9.25 -1.76
C ALA A 174 -14.01 -9.44 -2.04
N LYS A 175 -14.77 -8.35 -2.12
CA LYS A 175 -16.19 -8.39 -2.49
C LYS A 175 -16.37 -8.69 -3.97
N ALA A 176 -15.53 -8.10 -4.83
CA ALA A 176 -15.56 -8.35 -6.26
C ALA A 176 -15.20 -9.81 -6.59
N ALA A 177 -14.20 -10.38 -5.89
CA ALA A 177 -13.83 -11.79 -6.06
C ALA A 177 -14.96 -12.77 -5.65
N GLY A 178 -15.73 -12.44 -4.59
CA GLY A 178 -16.88 -13.27 -4.15
C GLY A 178 -18.14 -13.09 -5.01
N SER A 179 -18.15 -12.15 -5.93
CA SER A 179 -19.29 -11.87 -6.83
C SER A 179 -19.18 -12.54 -8.20
N VAL A 180 -18.11 -13.30 -8.46
CA VAL A 180 -18.00 -14.13 -9.67
C VAL A 180 -18.91 -15.35 -9.46
N PRO A 181 -19.97 -15.55 -10.26
CA PRO A 181 -20.80 -16.75 -10.17
C PRO A 181 -19.93 -17.98 -10.47
N ASP A 182 -20.03 -18.98 -9.59
CA ASP A 182 -19.50 -20.32 -9.88
C ASP A 182 -20.09 -20.78 -11.23
N GLN A 183 -19.28 -20.71 -12.28
CA GLN A 183 -19.65 -21.27 -13.57
C GLN A 183 -19.36 -22.76 -13.49
N GLY A 184 -20.36 -23.53 -12.96
CA GLY A 184 -20.40 -24.97 -12.99
C GLY A 184 -20.38 -25.57 -14.40
#